data_d362c8fc714157baf6f098b82200d2b0
#
_entry.id   d362c8fc714157baf6f098b82200d2b0
#
_cell.length_a   1.000
_cell.length_b   1.000
_cell.length_c   1.000
_cell.angle_alpha   90.00
_cell.angle_beta   90.00
_cell.angle_gamma   90.00
#
_symmetry.space_group_name_H-M   'P 1'
#
loop_
_entity.id
_entity.type
_entity.pdbx_description
1 polymer ?
#
loop_
_entity_poly.entity_id
_entity_poly.type
_entity_poly.pdbx_seq_one_letter_code
_entity_poly.pdbx_strand_id
1 'polypeptide(L)'
;MMKDNNLMLGYCSLKEVCKSAFGLDHIHTNTIMASLGGIIAFITSYIYNDPQAIFVLMGMIAFDSVTGILKAFKFGTFSSAKLPRILVIMVIYISLLSLGWNLAKVDEMFSWLPGVLYFGFISTLTISIVENLHALGIISDTMYKYMKKKMNLLQEFFFGKGNTGIK
;
A
#
# COMPACT_ATOMS: atom_id res chain seq x y z
N MET A 1 12.75 74.23 -11.62
CA MET A 1 13.22 72.84 -11.78
C MET A 1 12.50 72.04 -10.72
N MET A 2 11.22 71.66 -11.01
CA MET A 2 10.36 70.90 -10.10
C MET A 2 10.62 69.43 -10.37
N LYS A 3 11.04 68.70 -9.35
CA LYS A 3 11.29 67.31 -9.36
C LYS A 3 9.99 66.58 -9.08
N ASP A 4 9.48 65.89 -10.07
CA ASP A 4 8.23 65.13 -9.96
C ASP A 4 8.37 64.04 -8.90
N ASN A 5 7.69 64.25 -7.77
CA ASN A 5 7.45 63.22 -6.78
C ASN A 5 6.38 62.31 -7.36
N ASN A 6 6.79 61.29 -8.08
CA ASN A 6 5.94 60.15 -8.38
C ASN A 6 5.60 59.46 -7.06
N LEU A 7 4.43 59.79 -6.51
CA LEU A 7 3.72 58.99 -5.55
C LEU A 7 3.46 57.63 -6.23
N MET A 8 4.39 56.71 -6.10
CA MET A 8 4.12 55.30 -6.32
C MET A 8 3.17 54.80 -5.27
N LEU A 9 1.88 55.16 -5.40
CA LEU A 9 0.79 54.34 -4.87
C LEU A 9 1.00 52.94 -5.49
N GLY A 10 1.41 52.00 -4.63
CA GLY A 10 1.70 50.65 -5.05
C GLY A 10 0.48 50.01 -5.68
N TYR A 11 0.39 50.13 -6.97
CA TYR A 11 -0.45 49.27 -7.78
C TYR A 11 0.19 47.87 -7.68
N CYS A 12 -0.16 47.16 -6.61
CA CYS A 12 0.00 45.74 -6.57
C CYS A 12 -0.67 45.23 -7.82
N SER A 13 0.09 44.75 -8.77
CA SER A 13 -0.46 44.28 -10.06
C SER A 13 -1.53 43.25 -9.73
N LEU A 14 -2.69 43.33 -10.36
CA LEU A 14 -3.76 42.32 -10.25
C LEU A 14 -3.18 40.92 -10.35
N LYS A 15 -2.11 40.74 -11.11
CA LYS A 15 -1.33 39.53 -11.25
C LYS A 15 -0.62 39.12 -9.97
N GLU A 16 -0.08 40.07 -9.18
CA GLU A 16 0.57 39.79 -7.89
C GLU A 16 -0.46 39.46 -6.81
N VAL A 17 -1.60 40.16 -6.83
CA VAL A 17 -2.72 39.89 -5.91
C VAL A 17 -3.30 38.50 -6.20
N CYS A 18 -3.55 38.17 -7.45
CA CYS A 18 -4.00 36.84 -7.83
C CYS A 18 -2.96 35.75 -7.48
N LYS A 19 -1.67 36.03 -7.72
CA LYS A 19 -0.58 35.13 -7.42
C LYS A 19 -0.47 34.82 -5.93
N SER A 20 -0.60 35.85 -5.09
CA SER A 20 -0.60 35.72 -3.62
C SER A 20 -1.89 35.09 -3.09
N ALA A 21 -3.06 35.50 -3.60
CA ALA A 21 -4.36 34.99 -3.15
C ALA A 21 -4.58 33.51 -3.49
N PHE A 22 -4.08 33.06 -4.65
CA PHE A 22 -4.22 31.67 -5.10
C PHE A 22 -2.96 30.82 -4.91
N GLY A 23 -1.92 31.36 -4.26
CA GLY A 23 -0.68 30.63 -4.00
C GLY A 23 0.04 30.16 -5.26
N LEU A 24 -0.04 30.93 -6.35
CA LEU A 24 0.50 30.53 -7.65
C LEU A 24 2.03 30.41 -7.68
N ASP A 25 2.71 30.94 -6.66
CA ASP A 25 4.16 30.75 -6.47
C ASP A 25 4.53 29.31 -6.14
N HIS A 26 3.55 28.54 -5.62
CA HIS A 26 3.71 27.12 -5.25
C HIS A 26 2.84 26.20 -6.10
N ILE A 27 2.55 26.58 -7.36
CA ILE A 27 1.62 25.84 -8.22
C ILE A 27 2.01 24.36 -8.35
N HIS A 28 3.31 24.05 -8.47
CA HIS A 28 3.78 22.68 -8.51
C HIS A 28 3.52 21.92 -7.20
N THR A 29 3.81 22.57 -6.07
CA THR A 29 3.56 21.97 -4.74
C THR A 29 2.08 21.77 -4.50
N ASN A 30 1.25 22.75 -4.84
CA ASN A 30 -0.20 22.68 -4.69
C ASN A 30 -0.80 21.59 -5.60
N THR A 31 -0.30 21.45 -6.83
CA THR A 31 -0.73 20.40 -7.77
C THR A 31 -0.36 19.01 -7.24
N ILE A 32 0.85 18.84 -6.72
CA ILE A 32 1.29 17.56 -6.11
C ILE A 32 0.42 17.23 -4.91
N MET A 33 0.18 18.19 -4.01
CA MET A 33 -0.66 17.98 -2.81
C MET A 33 -2.11 17.66 -3.18
N ALA A 34 -2.68 18.34 -4.17
CA ALA A 34 -4.02 18.05 -4.67
C ALA A 34 -4.12 16.65 -5.30
N SER A 35 -3.10 16.26 -6.06
CA SER A 35 -3.03 14.92 -6.66
C SER A 35 -2.92 13.83 -5.59
N LEU A 36 -2.05 14.01 -4.59
CA LEU A 36 -1.92 13.08 -3.46
C LEU A 36 -3.22 13.00 -2.65
N GLY A 37 -3.85 14.14 -2.37
CA GLY A 37 -5.14 14.19 -1.69
C GLY A 37 -6.24 13.47 -2.47
N GLY A 38 -6.28 13.63 -3.79
CA GLY A 38 -7.20 12.92 -4.67
C GLY A 38 -6.98 11.41 -4.67
N ILE A 39 -5.73 10.95 -4.69
CA ILE A 39 -5.39 9.53 -4.61
C ILE A 39 -5.84 8.95 -3.26
N ILE A 40 -5.55 9.64 -2.15
CA ILE A 40 -5.95 9.19 -0.82
C ILE A 40 -7.48 9.15 -0.71
N ALA A 41 -8.19 10.17 -1.20
CA ALA A 41 -9.65 10.21 -1.23
C ALA A 41 -10.24 9.07 -2.06
N PHE A 42 -9.65 8.75 -3.21
CA PHE A 42 -10.06 7.61 -4.04
C PHE A 42 -9.86 6.29 -3.29
N ILE A 43 -8.69 6.09 -2.66
CA ILE A 43 -8.39 4.88 -1.88
C ILE A 43 -9.41 4.71 -0.76
N THR A 44 -9.66 5.74 0.05
CA THR A 44 -10.61 5.66 1.17
C THR A 44 -12.05 5.45 0.73
N SER A 45 -12.45 6.03 -0.40
CA SER A 45 -13.82 5.93 -0.89
C SER A 45 -14.13 4.59 -1.57
N TYR A 46 -13.19 4.05 -2.34
CA TYR A 46 -13.45 2.93 -3.25
C TYR A 46 -12.68 1.65 -2.92
N ILE A 47 -11.49 1.75 -2.32
CA ILE A 47 -10.64 0.59 -2.09
C ILE A 47 -10.81 0.09 -0.65
N TYR A 48 -10.53 0.94 0.33
CA TYR A 48 -10.62 0.59 1.75
C TYR A 48 -10.65 1.84 2.61
N ASN A 49 -11.42 1.82 3.71
CA ASN A 49 -11.64 2.99 4.57
C ASN A 49 -10.35 3.53 5.22
N ASP A 50 -9.41 2.66 5.53
CA ASP A 50 -8.15 3.04 6.14
C ASP A 50 -7.00 3.04 5.12
N PRO A 51 -6.51 4.21 4.68
CA PRO A 51 -5.40 4.28 3.75
C PRO A 51 -4.11 3.71 4.35
N GLN A 52 -3.93 3.75 5.68
CA GLN A 52 -2.75 3.17 6.33
C GLN A 52 -2.69 1.67 6.14
N ALA A 53 -3.84 0.98 6.22
CA ALA A 53 -3.92 -0.45 5.97
C ALA A 53 -3.47 -0.81 4.53
N ILE A 54 -3.83 0.01 3.54
CA ILE A 54 -3.37 -0.18 2.15
C ILE A 54 -1.86 0.04 2.03
N PHE A 55 -1.31 1.07 2.66
CA PHE A 55 0.14 1.30 2.66
C PHE A 55 0.90 0.16 3.33
N VAL A 56 0.40 -0.38 4.44
CA VAL A 56 0.98 -1.55 5.10
C VAL A 56 0.95 -2.76 4.18
N LEU A 57 -0.19 -3.04 3.52
CA LEU A 57 -0.32 -4.15 2.58
C LEU A 57 0.67 -4.01 1.41
N MET A 58 0.77 -2.83 0.81
CA MET A 58 1.72 -2.56 -0.27
C MET A 58 3.17 -2.69 0.18
N GLY A 59 3.49 -2.20 1.37
CA GLY A 59 4.81 -2.37 2.00
C GLY A 59 5.17 -3.84 2.21
N MET A 60 4.22 -4.64 2.67
CA MET A 60 4.39 -6.09 2.84
C MET A 60 4.62 -6.80 1.50
N ILE A 61 3.86 -6.45 0.45
CA ILE A 61 4.06 -7.01 -0.90
C ILE A 61 5.45 -6.62 -1.43
N ALA A 62 5.86 -5.37 -1.26
CA ALA A 62 7.19 -4.92 -1.67
C ALA A 62 8.29 -5.68 -0.93
N PHE A 63 8.16 -5.84 0.39
CA PHE A 63 9.14 -6.55 1.23
C PHE A 63 9.21 -8.04 0.89
N ASP A 64 8.07 -8.72 0.68
CA ASP A 64 8.02 -10.09 0.20
C ASP A 64 8.71 -10.25 -1.16
N SER A 65 8.44 -9.32 -2.08
CA SER A 65 9.05 -9.30 -3.40
C SER A 65 10.56 -9.16 -3.34
N VAL A 66 11.06 -8.22 -2.52
CA VAL A 66 12.51 -8.00 -2.33
C VAL A 66 13.17 -9.24 -1.74
N THR A 67 12.61 -9.81 -0.67
CA THR A 67 13.15 -11.03 -0.04
C THR A 67 13.11 -12.23 -0.98
N GLY A 68 12.06 -12.37 -1.79
CA GLY A 68 11.92 -13.39 -2.81
C GLY A 68 12.96 -13.25 -3.95
N ILE A 69 13.23 -12.02 -4.39
CA ILE A 69 14.27 -11.73 -5.39
C ILE A 69 15.65 -12.04 -4.83
N LEU A 70 15.97 -11.61 -3.61
CA LEU A 70 17.26 -11.91 -2.95
C LEU A 70 17.48 -13.43 -2.82
N LYS A 71 16.44 -14.16 -2.42
CA LYS A 71 16.46 -15.63 -2.39
C LYS A 71 16.74 -16.21 -3.78
N ALA A 72 16.08 -15.73 -4.82
CA ALA A 72 16.27 -16.19 -6.18
C ALA A 72 17.70 -15.93 -6.69
N PHE A 73 18.31 -14.81 -6.34
CA PHE A 73 19.72 -14.53 -6.63
C PHE A 73 20.65 -15.49 -5.88
N LYS A 74 20.42 -15.71 -4.58
CA LYS A 74 21.25 -16.64 -3.77
C LYS A 74 21.26 -18.05 -4.34
N PHE A 75 20.14 -18.53 -4.86
CA PHE A 75 20.02 -19.90 -5.42
C PHE A 75 20.18 -19.97 -6.94
N GLY A 76 20.56 -18.88 -7.61
CA GLY A 76 20.75 -18.86 -9.07
C GLY A 76 19.47 -19.12 -9.90
N THR A 77 18.28 -18.92 -9.30
CA THR A 77 16.98 -19.19 -9.93
C THR A 77 16.27 -17.91 -10.35
N PHE A 78 16.99 -16.80 -10.43
CA PHE A 78 16.40 -15.52 -10.82
C PHE A 78 15.93 -15.57 -12.29
N SER A 79 14.69 -15.11 -12.51
CA SER A 79 14.12 -14.92 -13.84
C SER A 79 13.31 -13.64 -13.87
N SER A 80 13.60 -12.79 -14.85
CA SER A 80 12.86 -11.53 -15.05
C SER A 80 11.37 -11.75 -15.33
N ALA A 81 10.98 -12.93 -15.84
CA ALA A 81 9.57 -13.28 -16.03
C ALA A 81 8.76 -13.36 -14.73
N LYS A 82 9.41 -13.38 -13.55
CA LYS A 82 8.73 -13.36 -12.25
C LYS A 82 8.27 -11.95 -11.83
N LEU A 83 8.86 -10.90 -12.38
CA LEU A 83 8.51 -9.51 -12.01
C LEU A 83 7.06 -9.12 -12.38
N PRO A 84 6.55 -9.41 -13.59
CA PRO A 84 5.15 -9.12 -13.91
C PRO A 84 4.16 -9.83 -12.98
N ARG A 85 4.50 -11.03 -12.48
CA ARG A 85 3.66 -11.78 -11.55
C ARG A 85 3.42 -11.03 -10.24
N ILE A 86 4.39 -10.28 -9.75
CA ILE A 86 4.27 -9.46 -8.53
C ILE A 86 3.19 -8.39 -8.72
N LEU A 87 3.22 -7.70 -9.88
CA LEU A 87 2.21 -6.69 -10.21
C LEU A 87 0.81 -7.31 -10.32
N VAL A 88 0.68 -8.48 -10.92
CA VAL A 88 -0.60 -9.20 -11.02
C VAL A 88 -1.13 -9.55 -9.62
N ILE A 89 -0.30 -10.07 -8.72
CA ILE A 89 -0.69 -10.39 -7.34
C ILE A 89 -1.16 -9.11 -6.61
N MET A 90 -0.43 -8.00 -6.75
CA MET A 90 -0.79 -6.72 -6.15
C MET A 90 -2.17 -6.24 -6.64
N VAL A 91 -2.41 -6.29 -7.95
CA VAL A 91 -3.71 -5.91 -8.54
C VAL A 91 -4.83 -6.81 -8.02
N ILE A 92 -4.61 -8.13 -7.93
CA ILE A 92 -5.61 -9.08 -7.41
C ILE A 92 -5.95 -8.76 -5.95
N TYR A 93 -4.96 -8.54 -5.09
CA TYR A 93 -5.20 -8.23 -3.66
C TYR A 93 -5.98 -6.93 -3.48
N ILE A 94 -5.59 -5.87 -4.19
CA ILE A 94 -6.29 -4.59 -4.15
C ILE A 94 -7.73 -4.73 -4.67
N SER A 95 -7.92 -5.47 -5.77
CA SER A 95 -9.25 -5.69 -6.36
C SER A 95 -10.17 -6.46 -5.43
N LEU A 96 -9.68 -7.54 -4.80
CA LEU A 96 -10.46 -8.34 -3.87
C LEU A 96 -10.81 -7.54 -2.60
N LEU A 97 -9.86 -6.75 -2.09
CA LEU A 97 -10.10 -5.91 -0.92
C LEU A 97 -11.13 -4.81 -1.24
N SER A 98 -11.02 -4.18 -2.42
CA SER A 98 -11.98 -3.20 -2.91
C SER A 98 -13.38 -3.80 -3.09
N LEU A 99 -13.47 -5.01 -3.66
CA LEU A 99 -14.74 -5.72 -3.81
C LEU A 99 -15.37 -6.00 -2.44
N GLY A 100 -14.60 -6.55 -1.50
CA GLY A 100 -15.06 -6.83 -0.14
C GLY A 100 -15.53 -5.57 0.57
N TRP A 101 -14.79 -4.45 0.43
CA TRP A 101 -15.15 -3.16 1.01
C TRP A 101 -16.46 -2.60 0.43
N ASN A 102 -16.64 -2.67 -0.90
CA ASN A 102 -17.85 -2.18 -1.52
C ASN A 102 -19.07 -3.07 -1.21
N LEU A 103 -18.89 -4.38 -1.10
CA LEU A 103 -19.95 -5.29 -0.63
C LEU A 103 -20.37 -4.96 0.81
N ALA A 104 -19.43 -4.70 1.70
CA ALA A 104 -19.71 -4.31 3.08
C ALA A 104 -20.47 -2.98 3.20
N LYS A 105 -20.36 -2.08 2.22
CA LYS A 105 -21.15 -0.84 2.14
C LYS A 105 -22.58 -1.06 1.66
N VAL A 106 -22.78 -2.05 0.81
CA VAL A 106 -24.10 -2.35 0.22
C VAL A 106 -24.98 -3.12 1.20
N ASP A 107 -24.38 -4.06 1.94
CA ASP A 107 -25.10 -4.90 2.90
C ASP A 107 -24.26 -5.14 4.14
N GLU A 108 -24.83 -4.83 5.30
CA GLU A 108 -24.20 -4.98 6.62
C GLU A 108 -23.79 -6.44 6.92
N MET A 109 -24.47 -7.41 6.30
CA MET A 109 -24.12 -8.83 6.39
C MET A 109 -22.67 -9.10 5.96
N PHE A 110 -22.11 -8.30 5.06
CA PHE A 110 -20.74 -8.43 4.58
C PHE A 110 -19.71 -7.54 5.30
N SER A 111 -20.08 -6.86 6.40
CA SER A 111 -19.22 -5.93 7.14
C SER A 111 -17.92 -6.56 7.65
N TRP A 112 -17.90 -7.86 7.90
CA TRP A 112 -16.72 -8.62 8.34
C TRP A 112 -15.76 -8.97 7.20
N LEU A 113 -16.22 -8.97 5.94
CA LEU A 113 -15.48 -9.48 4.78
C LEU A 113 -14.16 -8.74 4.50
N PRO A 114 -14.11 -7.39 4.52
CA PRO A 114 -12.85 -6.66 4.30
C PRO A 114 -11.78 -7.00 5.33
N GLY A 115 -12.18 -7.14 6.60
CA GLY A 115 -11.26 -7.50 7.69
C GLY A 115 -10.65 -8.88 7.51
N VAL A 116 -11.46 -9.87 7.13
CA VAL A 116 -11.00 -11.25 6.89
C VAL A 116 -10.09 -11.32 5.66
N LEU A 117 -10.44 -10.64 4.56
CA LEU A 117 -9.60 -10.58 3.38
C LEU A 117 -8.24 -9.93 3.70
N TYR A 118 -8.26 -8.77 4.37
CA TYR A 118 -7.04 -8.07 4.77
C TYR A 118 -6.14 -8.95 5.66
N PHE A 119 -6.72 -9.58 6.69
CA PHE A 119 -6.00 -10.49 7.57
C PHE A 119 -5.41 -11.69 6.80
N GLY A 120 -6.19 -12.28 5.88
CA GLY A 120 -5.73 -13.38 5.03
C GLY A 120 -4.52 -12.99 4.18
N PHE A 121 -4.55 -11.80 3.56
CA PHE A 121 -3.43 -11.30 2.74
C PHE A 121 -2.18 -11.04 3.58
N ILE A 122 -2.32 -10.34 4.73
CA ILE A 122 -1.20 -10.08 5.64
C ILE A 122 -0.59 -11.38 6.15
N SER A 123 -1.43 -12.36 6.53
CA SER A 123 -0.97 -13.66 7.02
C SER A 123 -0.17 -14.41 5.94
N THR A 124 -0.67 -14.44 4.71
CA THR A 124 0.00 -15.11 3.59
C THR A 124 1.34 -14.45 3.26
N LEU A 125 1.38 -13.12 3.18
CA LEU A 125 2.61 -12.36 2.96
C LEU A 125 3.63 -12.57 4.09
N THR A 126 3.17 -12.57 5.35
CA THR A 126 4.04 -12.81 6.51
C THR A 126 4.70 -14.18 6.44
N ILE A 127 3.94 -15.23 6.10
CA ILE A 127 4.49 -16.60 5.94
C ILE A 127 5.53 -16.60 4.82
N SER A 128 5.22 -16.01 3.66
CA SER A 128 6.13 -15.94 2.52
C SER A 128 7.44 -15.22 2.87
N ILE A 129 7.35 -14.08 3.55
CA ILE A 129 8.51 -13.32 4.02
C ILE A 129 9.37 -14.17 4.97
N VAL A 130 8.75 -14.82 5.95
CA VAL A 130 9.45 -15.67 6.92
C VAL A 130 10.15 -16.84 6.22
N GLU A 131 9.52 -17.47 5.24
CA GLU A 131 10.12 -18.54 4.43
C GLU A 131 11.29 -18.03 3.57
N ASN A 132 11.18 -16.83 3.01
CA ASN A 132 12.25 -16.20 2.25
C ASN A 132 13.45 -15.84 3.14
N LEU A 133 13.20 -15.24 4.31
CA LEU A 133 14.23 -14.87 5.28
C LEU A 133 14.95 -16.11 5.85
N HIS A 134 14.20 -17.20 6.11
CA HIS A 134 14.79 -18.47 6.54
C HIS A 134 15.71 -19.06 5.44
N ALA A 135 15.24 -19.10 4.20
CA ALA A 135 16.05 -19.58 3.07
C ALA A 135 17.31 -18.72 2.81
N LEU A 136 17.26 -17.43 3.13
CA LEU A 136 18.41 -16.53 3.10
C LEU A 136 19.39 -16.79 4.27
N GLY A 137 18.96 -17.51 5.32
CA GLY A 137 19.75 -17.76 6.52
C GLY A 137 19.75 -16.60 7.53
N ILE A 138 18.81 -15.65 7.38
CA ILE A 138 18.67 -14.49 8.28
C ILE A 138 18.00 -14.88 9.58
N ILE A 139 17.06 -15.84 9.54
CA ILE A 139 16.38 -16.36 10.73
C ILE A 139 16.73 -17.82 10.96
N SER A 140 16.85 -18.20 12.25
CA SER A 140 17.18 -19.57 12.66
C SER A 140 16.01 -20.54 12.42
N ASP A 141 16.32 -21.86 12.30
CA ASP A 141 15.32 -22.93 12.18
C ASP A 141 14.32 -22.93 13.33
N THR A 142 14.77 -22.64 14.53
CA THR A 142 13.91 -22.60 15.73
C THR A 142 12.89 -21.48 15.62
N MET A 143 13.34 -20.28 15.23
CA MET A 143 12.48 -19.12 15.06
C MET A 143 11.48 -19.33 13.90
N TYR A 144 11.96 -19.86 12.77
CA TYR A 144 11.10 -20.21 11.64
C TYR A 144 9.98 -21.18 12.03
N LYS A 145 10.32 -22.31 12.68
CA LYS A 145 9.33 -23.28 13.13
C LYS A 145 8.31 -22.69 14.11
N TYR A 146 8.77 -21.85 15.04
CA TYR A 146 7.89 -21.17 15.99
C TYR A 146 6.92 -20.22 15.27
N MET A 147 7.42 -19.35 14.40
CA MET A 147 6.60 -18.40 13.65
C MET A 147 5.59 -19.12 12.75
N LYS A 148 6.02 -20.14 12.00
CA LYS A 148 5.15 -20.93 11.13
C LYS A 148 4.04 -21.63 11.92
N LYS A 149 4.36 -22.21 13.08
CA LYS A 149 3.35 -22.84 13.97
C LYS A 149 2.32 -21.81 14.45
N LYS A 150 2.75 -20.61 14.86
CA LYS A 150 1.84 -19.56 15.32
C LYS A 150 0.94 -19.04 14.19
N MET A 151 1.48 -18.83 13.01
CA MET A 151 0.72 -18.38 11.85
C MET A 151 -0.31 -19.42 11.41
N ASN A 152 0.05 -20.71 11.38
CA ASN A 152 -0.89 -21.78 11.06
C ASN A 152 -2.05 -21.83 12.06
N LEU A 153 -1.78 -21.70 13.36
CA LEU A 153 -2.82 -21.63 14.39
C LEU A 153 -3.77 -20.45 14.18
N LEU A 154 -3.26 -19.28 13.79
CA LEU A 154 -4.08 -18.12 13.48
C LEU A 154 -4.94 -18.37 12.24
N GLN A 155 -4.38 -18.94 11.18
CA GLN A 155 -5.14 -19.30 9.98
C GLN A 155 -6.24 -20.33 10.28
N GLU A 156 -5.94 -21.38 11.08
CA GLU A 156 -6.95 -22.35 11.51
C GLU A 156 -8.05 -21.71 12.35
N PHE A 157 -7.73 -20.72 13.17
CA PHE A 157 -8.72 -19.99 13.96
C PHE A 157 -9.68 -19.18 13.10
N PHE A 158 -9.16 -18.47 12.08
CA PHE A 158 -9.97 -17.57 11.24
C PHE A 158 -10.68 -18.29 10.08
N PHE A 159 -10.07 -19.31 9.49
CA PHE A 159 -10.58 -19.97 8.27
C PHE A 159 -11.05 -21.42 8.53
N GLY A 160 -11.01 -21.88 9.77
CA GLY A 160 -11.31 -23.26 10.12
C GLY A 160 -10.18 -24.23 9.75
N LYS A 161 -10.26 -25.45 10.26
CA LYS A 161 -9.35 -26.55 9.88
C LYS A 161 -9.55 -26.90 8.41
N GLY A 162 -8.91 -26.15 7.52
CA GLY A 162 -8.78 -26.55 6.14
C GLY A 162 -7.99 -27.86 6.10
N ASN A 163 -8.55 -28.85 5.44
CA ASN A 163 -7.87 -30.11 5.14
C ASN A 163 -6.62 -29.80 4.31
N THR A 164 -5.50 -29.48 4.96
CA THR A 164 -4.20 -29.28 4.30
C THR A 164 -3.66 -30.62 3.79
N GLY A 165 -4.46 -31.29 2.98
CA GLY A 165 -4.06 -32.45 2.21
C GLY A 165 -3.28 -32.06 0.95
N ILE A 166 -2.27 -31.22 1.09
CA ILE A 166 -1.26 -31.07 0.03
C ILE A 166 -0.12 -32.03 0.42
N LYS A 167 -0.17 -33.21 -0.21
CA LYS A 167 0.95 -34.15 -0.27
C LYS A 167 2.11 -33.54 -1.03
#